data_7c940a2c1a33ffb4b92bbde610f85fae
#
_entry.id   7c940a2c1a33ffb4b92bbde610f85fae
#
_cell.length_a   1.000
_cell.length_b   1.000
_cell.length_c   1.000
_cell.angle_alpha   90.00
_cell.angle_beta   90.00
_cell.angle_gamma   90.00
#
_symmetry.space_group_name_H-M   'P 1'
#
loop_
_entity.id
_entity.type
_entity.pdbx_description
1 polymer ?
#
loop_
_entity_poly.entity_id
_entity_poly.type
_entity_poly.pdbx_seq_one_letter_code
_entity_poly.pdbx_strand_id
1 'polypeptide(L)'
;IIDDATDYDYDRSIDKRTVAVTMGRTRARRLAYALLYAGFTLVVVFAVDGLFPTAAPAAAVAFGAVAAVTTRADAELATMLLVRGAYVFLALLVASVWFQPLAGAPLPDIGILGPYTYLATEVAFGSLAFALLYRAGALRRAARTILVLYPLAFVWDWYTLTVGVFAIQLRTGVDLAGIPVEEHLFMVVVPALVLGIHETLSEL
;
A
#
# COMPACT_ATOMS: atom_id res chain seq x y z
N ILE A 1 12.31 5.77 0.63
CA ILE A 1 13.34 6.29 -0.31
C ILE A 1 13.85 7.65 0.14
N ILE A 2 12.98 8.61 0.47
CA ILE A 2 13.42 9.95 0.95
C ILE A 2 14.09 9.84 2.31
N ASP A 3 13.55 9.06 3.20
CA ASP A 3 14.10 8.75 4.52
C ASP A 3 15.47 8.05 4.39
N ASP A 4 15.56 7.02 3.55
CA ASP A 4 16.83 6.34 3.24
C ASP A 4 17.91 7.32 2.70
N ALA A 5 17.49 8.37 1.98
CA ALA A 5 18.43 9.39 1.51
C ALA A 5 18.95 10.29 2.64
N THR A 6 18.20 10.43 3.73
CA THR A 6 18.62 11.13 4.95
C THR A 6 19.60 10.26 5.73
N ASP A 7 19.30 8.98 5.88
CA ASP A 7 20.09 8.01 6.64
C ASP A 7 21.22 7.34 5.84
N TYR A 8 21.51 7.86 4.64
CA TYR A 8 22.47 7.25 3.70
C TYR A 8 23.81 6.86 4.31
N ASP A 9 24.44 7.75 5.08
CA ASP A 9 25.75 7.50 5.64
C ASP A 9 25.69 6.45 6.75
N TYR A 10 24.64 6.46 7.56
CA TYR A 10 24.39 5.47 8.58
C TYR A 10 24.10 4.10 7.96
N ASP A 11 23.15 4.02 7.02
CA ASP A 11 22.79 2.78 6.34
C ASP A 11 23.98 2.14 5.64
N ARG A 12 24.83 2.97 5.01
CA ARG A 12 26.08 2.50 4.40
C ARG A 12 27.08 1.98 5.42
N SER A 13 27.15 2.59 6.61
CA SER A 13 28.10 2.20 7.65
C SER A 13 27.79 0.83 8.26
N ILE A 14 26.52 0.40 8.22
CA ILE A 14 26.04 -0.90 8.72
C ILE A 14 25.75 -1.90 7.60
N ASP A 15 26.22 -1.63 6.38
CA ASP A 15 26.03 -2.45 5.17
C ASP A 15 24.55 -2.75 4.85
N LYS A 16 23.65 -1.81 5.20
CA LYS A 16 22.23 -1.92 4.93
C LYS A 16 21.96 -1.54 3.47
N ARG A 17 21.32 -2.43 2.72
CA ARG A 17 20.93 -2.19 1.34
C ARG A 17 19.64 -1.42 1.26
N THR A 18 19.74 -0.12 1.00
CA THR A 18 18.59 0.74 0.70
C THR A 18 18.69 1.29 -0.71
N VAL A 19 17.59 1.84 -1.23
CA VAL A 19 17.58 2.49 -2.55
C VAL A 19 18.65 3.59 -2.61
N ALA A 20 18.80 4.36 -1.52
CA ALA A 20 19.80 5.41 -1.45
C ALA A 20 21.23 4.86 -1.47
N VAL A 21 21.51 3.78 -0.76
CA VAL A 21 22.84 3.14 -0.75
C VAL A 21 23.17 2.54 -2.12
N THR A 22 22.19 1.94 -2.79
CA THR A 22 22.38 1.28 -4.08
C THR A 22 22.56 2.27 -5.24
N MET A 23 21.73 3.33 -5.30
CA MET A 23 21.69 4.28 -6.41
C MET A 23 22.49 5.56 -6.15
N GLY A 24 22.87 5.80 -4.90
CA GLY A 24 23.42 7.07 -4.41
C GLY A 24 22.35 8.07 -4.01
N ARG A 25 22.63 8.85 -2.97
CA ARG A 25 21.71 9.82 -2.33
C ARG A 25 20.96 10.73 -3.34
N THR A 26 21.67 11.30 -4.30
CA THR A 26 21.07 12.25 -5.26
C THR A 26 20.07 11.56 -6.21
N ARG A 27 20.41 10.38 -6.70
CA ARG A 27 19.51 9.62 -7.60
C ARG A 27 18.30 9.11 -6.88
N ALA A 28 18.47 8.57 -5.68
CA ALA A 28 17.38 8.11 -4.82
C ALA A 28 16.39 9.27 -4.51
N ARG A 29 16.91 10.46 -4.17
CA ARG A 29 16.08 11.64 -3.95
C ARG A 29 15.30 12.05 -5.21
N ARG A 30 15.95 12.09 -6.38
CA ARG A 30 15.25 12.37 -7.65
C ARG A 30 14.18 11.35 -7.98
N LEU A 31 14.45 10.07 -7.76
CA LEU A 31 13.48 8.99 -7.96
C LEU A 31 12.28 9.17 -7.03
N ALA A 32 12.50 9.48 -5.76
CA ALA A 32 11.41 9.71 -4.79
C ALA A 32 10.48 10.85 -5.24
N TYR A 33 11.03 11.98 -5.66
CA TYR A 33 10.22 13.08 -6.19
C TYR A 33 9.52 12.72 -7.50
N ALA A 34 10.18 11.99 -8.40
CA ALA A 34 9.56 11.53 -9.63
C ALA A 34 8.35 10.63 -9.37
N LEU A 35 8.48 9.68 -8.44
CA LEU A 35 7.37 8.81 -8.03
C LEU A 35 6.23 9.60 -7.36
N LEU A 36 6.57 10.59 -6.53
CA LEU A 36 5.59 11.45 -5.87
C LEU A 36 4.78 12.24 -6.91
N TYR A 37 5.44 12.89 -7.86
CA TYR A 37 4.76 13.65 -8.92
C TYR A 37 4.00 12.76 -9.90
N ALA A 38 4.50 11.55 -10.19
CA ALA A 38 3.75 10.58 -10.96
C ALA A 38 2.44 10.18 -10.23
N GLY A 39 2.49 9.97 -8.91
CA GLY A 39 1.30 9.73 -8.09
C GLY A 39 0.30 10.89 -8.14
N PHE A 40 0.76 12.14 -8.03
CA PHE A 40 -0.13 13.31 -8.18
C PHE A 40 -0.76 13.40 -9.55
N THR A 41 0.01 13.12 -10.60
CA THR A 41 -0.51 13.09 -11.98
C THR A 41 -1.61 12.04 -12.12
N LEU A 42 -1.43 10.85 -11.56
CA LEU A 42 -2.46 9.81 -11.57
C LEU A 42 -3.73 10.25 -10.83
N VAL A 43 -3.60 10.93 -9.68
CA VAL A 43 -4.77 11.47 -8.95
C VAL A 43 -5.54 12.46 -9.84
N VAL A 44 -4.84 13.34 -10.55
CA VAL A 44 -5.48 14.29 -11.47
C VAL A 44 -6.15 13.57 -12.64
N VAL A 45 -5.48 12.63 -13.27
CA VAL A 45 -6.03 11.82 -14.37
C VAL A 45 -7.29 11.11 -13.93
N PHE A 46 -7.25 10.40 -12.81
CA PHE A 46 -8.41 9.66 -12.29
C PHE A 46 -9.56 10.58 -11.85
N ALA A 47 -9.26 11.80 -11.44
CA ALA A 47 -10.32 12.78 -11.17
C ALA A 47 -10.95 13.33 -12.47
N VAL A 48 -10.17 13.51 -13.55
CA VAL A 48 -10.70 13.89 -14.87
C VAL A 48 -11.55 12.77 -15.46
N ASP A 49 -11.13 11.52 -15.28
CA ASP A 49 -11.87 10.33 -15.72
C ASP A 49 -13.09 10.02 -14.84
N GLY A 50 -13.32 10.79 -13.76
CA GLY A 50 -14.44 10.61 -12.85
C GLY A 50 -14.29 9.46 -11.87
N LEU A 51 -13.11 8.82 -11.80
CA LEU A 51 -12.80 7.76 -10.83
C LEU A 51 -12.52 8.34 -9.43
N PHE A 52 -11.98 9.55 -9.37
CA PHE A 52 -11.75 10.27 -8.12
C PHE A 52 -12.67 11.50 -8.02
N PRO A 53 -13.01 11.94 -6.79
CA PRO A 53 -13.78 13.15 -6.56
C PRO A 53 -13.11 14.37 -7.20
N THR A 54 -13.92 15.31 -7.69
CA THR A 54 -13.44 16.56 -8.32
C THR A 54 -12.57 17.43 -7.39
N ALA A 55 -12.64 17.22 -6.08
CA ALA A 55 -11.80 17.90 -5.09
C ALA A 55 -10.41 17.24 -4.93
N ALA A 56 -10.20 16.00 -5.39
CA ALA A 56 -8.93 15.29 -5.23
C ALA A 56 -7.74 16.01 -5.91
N PRO A 57 -7.86 16.61 -7.11
CA PRO A 57 -6.79 17.41 -7.69
C PRO A 57 -6.31 18.57 -6.82
N ALA A 58 -7.20 19.22 -6.09
CA ALA A 58 -6.80 20.32 -5.20
C ALA A 58 -5.86 19.82 -4.08
N ALA A 59 -6.14 18.65 -3.50
CA ALA A 59 -5.24 18.03 -2.52
C ALA A 59 -3.89 17.64 -3.15
N ALA A 60 -3.90 17.09 -4.36
CA ALA A 60 -2.68 16.74 -5.09
C ALA A 60 -1.82 17.97 -5.41
N VAL A 61 -2.43 19.08 -5.86
CA VAL A 61 -1.76 20.34 -6.12
C VAL A 61 -1.18 20.94 -4.84
N ALA A 62 -1.94 20.98 -3.76
CA ALA A 62 -1.49 21.50 -2.46
C ALA A 62 -0.28 20.71 -1.92
N PHE A 63 -0.35 19.39 -1.94
CA PHE A 63 0.78 18.58 -1.49
C PHE A 63 1.95 18.61 -2.49
N GLY A 64 1.68 18.71 -3.78
CA GLY A 64 2.70 18.93 -4.82
C GLY A 64 3.46 20.24 -4.62
N ALA A 65 2.79 21.31 -4.20
CA ALA A 65 3.43 22.57 -3.84
C ALA A 65 4.33 22.42 -2.60
N VAL A 66 3.89 21.71 -1.56
CA VAL A 66 4.73 21.36 -0.40
C VAL A 66 5.96 20.58 -0.87
N ALA A 67 5.78 19.56 -1.70
CA ALA A 67 6.89 18.78 -2.25
C ALA A 67 7.87 19.64 -3.05
N ALA A 68 7.39 20.61 -3.85
CA ALA A 68 8.25 21.53 -4.60
C ALA A 68 9.11 22.40 -3.69
N VAL A 69 8.55 22.92 -2.59
CA VAL A 69 9.29 23.71 -1.61
C VAL A 69 10.37 22.85 -0.93
N THR A 70 10.06 21.61 -0.59
CA THR A 70 11.02 20.69 0.07
C THR A 70 12.21 20.31 -0.80
N THR A 71 12.15 20.52 -2.13
CA THR A 71 13.33 20.30 -2.99
C THR A 71 14.51 21.21 -2.65
N ARG A 72 14.22 22.36 -2.02
CA ARG A 72 15.21 23.38 -1.61
C ARG A 72 15.51 23.34 -0.11
N ALA A 73 14.76 22.55 0.66
CA ALA A 73 14.97 22.37 2.09
C ALA A 73 16.14 21.40 2.36
N ASP A 74 16.65 21.45 3.58
CA ASP A 74 17.55 20.39 4.07
C ASP A 74 16.83 19.03 4.10
N ALA A 75 17.60 17.94 4.18
CA ALA A 75 17.07 16.60 4.04
C ALA A 75 16.11 16.23 5.18
N GLU A 76 16.40 16.63 6.40
CA GLU A 76 15.61 16.32 7.58
C GLU A 76 14.24 17.02 7.53
N LEU A 77 14.23 18.32 7.25
CA LEU A 77 13.00 19.08 7.10
C LEU A 77 12.17 18.59 5.92
N ALA A 78 12.81 18.25 4.79
CA ALA A 78 12.13 17.71 3.62
C ALA A 78 11.45 16.38 3.94
N THR A 79 12.16 15.45 4.61
CA THR A 79 11.62 14.15 5.03
C THR A 79 10.43 14.35 5.98
N MET A 80 10.60 15.19 7.01
CA MET A 80 9.55 15.46 7.98
C MET A 80 8.27 16.00 7.31
N LEU A 81 8.40 17.00 6.44
CA LEU A 81 7.26 17.62 5.76
C LEU A 81 6.59 16.66 4.77
N LEU A 82 7.35 15.85 4.04
CA LEU A 82 6.79 14.93 3.06
C LEU A 82 6.11 13.73 3.74
N VAL A 83 6.68 13.16 4.79
CA VAL A 83 6.07 12.06 5.52
C VAL A 83 4.79 12.51 6.21
N ARG A 84 4.83 13.62 6.96
CA ARG A 84 3.63 14.15 7.63
C ARG A 84 2.59 14.67 6.65
N GLY A 85 3.05 15.33 5.57
CA GLY A 85 2.17 15.81 4.51
C GLY A 85 1.45 14.68 3.78
N ALA A 86 2.09 13.51 3.63
CA ALA A 86 1.45 12.35 3.03
C ALA A 86 0.23 11.86 3.82
N TYR A 87 0.29 11.87 5.16
CA TYR A 87 -0.88 11.53 5.98
C TYR A 87 -2.01 12.54 5.82
N VAL A 88 -1.68 13.84 5.78
CA VAL A 88 -2.68 14.90 5.53
C VAL A 88 -3.28 14.76 4.14
N PHE A 89 -2.46 14.49 3.14
CA PHE A 89 -2.92 14.26 1.77
C PHE A 89 -3.88 13.07 1.70
N LEU A 90 -3.51 11.95 2.32
CA LEU A 90 -4.37 10.76 2.38
C LEU A 90 -5.70 11.05 3.09
N ALA A 91 -5.66 11.76 4.22
CA ALA A 91 -6.87 12.17 4.93
C ALA A 91 -7.77 13.07 4.07
N LEU A 92 -7.19 14.00 3.30
CA LEU A 92 -7.94 14.85 2.38
C LEU A 92 -8.55 14.06 1.22
N LEU A 93 -7.84 13.05 0.68
CA LEU A 93 -8.38 12.14 -0.34
C LEU A 93 -9.57 11.36 0.22
N VAL A 94 -9.43 10.76 1.38
CA VAL A 94 -10.53 10.02 2.04
C VAL A 94 -11.71 10.94 2.31
N ALA A 95 -11.47 12.13 2.84
CA ALA A 95 -12.52 13.12 3.07
C ALA A 95 -13.21 13.54 1.75
N SER A 96 -12.45 13.70 0.66
CA SER A 96 -13.03 14.05 -0.65
C SER A 96 -13.95 12.97 -1.20
N VAL A 97 -13.66 11.69 -0.97
CA VAL A 97 -14.54 10.56 -1.31
C VAL A 97 -15.81 10.59 -0.48
N TRP A 98 -15.69 10.89 0.81
CA TRP A 98 -16.83 10.95 1.73
C TRP A 98 -17.80 12.08 1.38
N PHE A 99 -17.29 13.26 1.04
CA PHE A 99 -18.11 14.44 0.74
C PHE A 99 -18.60 14.52 -0.71
N GLN A 100 -17.94 13.81 -1.64
CA GLN A 100 -18.35 13.70 -3.04
C GLN A 100 -18.31 12.23 -3.46
N PRO A 101 -19.38 11.46 -3.18
CA PRO A 101 -19.44 10.09 -3.65
C PRO A 101 -19.27 10.05 -5.17
N LEU A 102 -18.61 9.01 -5.66
CA LEU A 102 -18.32 8.75 -7.08
C LEU A 102 -19.61 8.51 -7.89
N ALA A 103 -20.62 9.34 -7.66
CA ALA A 103 -21.91 9.21 -8.32
C ALA A 103 -21.75 9.34 -9.84
N GLY A 104 -21.95 8.24 -10.55
CA GLY A 104 -21.94 8.19 -12.02
C GLY A 104 -20.59 7.87 -12.67
N ALA A 105 -19.52 7.62 -11.92
CA ALA A 105 -18.30 7.10 -12.51
C ALA A 105 -18.48 5.63 -12.92
N PRO A 106 -18.12 5.24 -14.16
CA PRO A 106 -18.12 3.85 -14.57
C PRO A 106 -16.95 3.14 -13.86
N LEU A 107 -17.20 2.62 -12.66
CA LEU A 107 -16.24 1.79 -11.96
C LEU A 107 -16.13 0.43 -12.66
N PRO A 108 -14.94 -0.19 -12.71
CA PRO A 108 -14.82 -1.56 -13.16
C PRO A 108 -15.76 -2.46 -12.36
N ASP A 109 -16.52 -3.28 -13.07
CA ASP A 109 -17.36 -4.28 -12.39
C ASP A 109 -16.48 -5.39 -11.80
N ILE A 110 -16.11 -5.21 -10.55
CA ILE A 110 -15.37 -6.24 -9.82
C ILE A 110 -16.25 -7.43 -9.45
N GLY A 111 -17.55 -7.30 -9.56
CA GLY A 111 -18.53 -8.35 -9.28
C GLY A 111 -18.69 -9.39 -10.39
N ILE A 112 -17.95 -9.29 -11.50
CA ILE A 112 -18.06 -10.18 -12.65
C ILE A 112 -17.94 -11.68 -12.30
N LEU A 113 -17.18 -12.02 -11.28
CA LEU A 113 -17.04 -13.39 -10.77
C LEU A 113 -18.05 -13.73 -9.67
N GLY A 114 -18.99 -12.80 -9.36
CA GLY A 114 -20.01 -13.00 -8.34
C GLY A 114 -19.40 -13.38 -7.00
N PRO A 115 -19.90 -14.47 -6.35
CA PRO A 115 -19.43 -14.88 -5.03
C PRO A 115 -17.96 -15.36 -5.00
N TYR A 116 -17.34 -15.56 -6.13
CA TYR A 116 -15.95 -16.00 -6.23
C TYR A 116 -14.95 -14.84 -6.40
N THR A 117 -15.42 -13.59 -6.47
CA THR A 117 -14.58 -12.42 -6.72
C THR A 117 -13.46 -12.29 -5.67
N TYR A 118 -13.83 -12.39 -4.39
CA TYR A 118 -12.87 -12.27 -3.30
C TYR A 118 -11.86 -13.41 -3.32
N LEU A 119 -12.36 -14.65 -3.45
CA LEU A 119 -11.50 -15.84 -3.53
C LEU A 119 -10.52 -15.76 -4.72
N ALA A 120 -10.99 -15.34 -5.89
CA ALA A 120 -10.14 -15.22 -7.08
C ALA A 120 -9.03 -14.18 -6.87
N THR A 121 -9.34 -13.07 -6.20
CA THR A 121 -8.37 -12.03 -5.84
C THR A 121 -7.30 -12.59 -4.91
N GLU A 122 -7.70 -13.31 -3.86
CA GLU A 122 -6.78 -13.95 -2.92
C GLU A 122 -5.88 -14.99 -3.61
N VAL A 123 -6.43 -15.81 -4.51
CA VAL A 123 -5.64 -16.78 -5.28
C VAL A 123 -4.64 -16.08 -6.19
N ALA A 124 -5.01 -14.99 -6.86
CA ALA A 124 -4.13 -14.24 -7.73
C ALA A 124 -2.97 -13.60 -6.96
N PHE A 125 -3.26 -12.86 -5.90
CA PHE A 125 -2.23 -12.22 -5.07
C PHE A 125 -1.43 -13.23 -4.25
N GLY A 126 -2.04 -14.31 -3.78
CA GLY A 126 -1.34 -15.42 -3.10
C GLY A 126 -0.35 -16.12 -4.02
N SER A 127 -0.71 -16.33 -5.29
CA SER A 127 0.19 -16.89 -6.30
C SER A 127 1.38 -15.97 -6.56
N LEU A 128 1.14 -14.66 -6.67
CA LEU A 128 2.19 -13.66 -6.81
C LEU A 128 3.11 -13.64 -5.58
N ALA A 129 2.53 -13.60 -4.37
CA ALA A 129 3.28 -13.63 -3.12
C ALA A 129 4.17 -14.88 -3.01
N PHE A 130 3.61 -16.05 -3.35
CA PHE A 130 4.35 -17.30 -3.37
C PHE A 130 5.52 -17.25 -4.36
N ALA A 131 5.29 -16.76 -5.59
CA ALA A 131 6.33 -16.65 -6.60
C ALA A 131 7.48 -15.73 -6.16
N LEU A 132 7.16 -14.57 -5.56
CA LEU A 132 8.16 -13.63 -5.04
C LEU A 132 8.98 -14.25 -3.90
N LEU A 133 8.32 -14.83 -2.91
CA LEU A 133 8.97 -15.47 -1.76
C LEU A 133 9.79 -16.70 -2.15
N TYR A 134 9.31 -17.46 -3.12
CA TYR A 134 10.05 -18.61 -3.64
C TYR A 134 11.35 -18.17 -4.31
N ARG A 135 11.29 -17.16 -5.18
CA ARG A 135 12.47 -16.59 -5.85
C ARG A 135 13.48 -16.01 -4.86
N ALA A 136 13.00 -15.34 -3.83
CA ALA A 136 13.85 -14.76 -2.78
C ALA A 136 14.30 -15.78 -1.72
N GLY A 137 13.96 -17.07 -1.84
CA GLY A 137 14.29 -18.10 -0.84
C GLY A 137 13.74 -17.83 0.55
N ALA A 138 12.72 -16.96 0.67
CA ALA A 138 12.24 -16.40 1.93
C ALA A 138 11.00 -17.11 2.49
N LEU A 139 10.51 -18.19 1.87
CA LEU A 139 9.28 -18.89 2.27
C LEU A 139 9.24 -19.26 3.76
N ARG A 140 10.34 -19.80 4.31
CA ARG A 140 10.39 -20.19 5.72
C ARG A 140 10.30 -18.98 6.65
N ARG A 141 10.91 -17.86 6.27
CA ARG A 141 10.87 -16.60 7.03
C ARG A 141 9.46 -16.05 7.03
N ALA A 142 8.84 -15.95 5.86
CA ALA A 142 7.46 -15.52 5.72
C ALA A 142 6.48 -16.41 6.51
N ALA A 143 6.63 -17.73 6.42
CA ALA A 143 5.77 -18.66 7.18
C ALA A 143 5.85 -18.43 8.70
N ARG A 144 7.05 -18.17 9.25
CA ARG A 144 7.21 -17.85 10.69
C ARG A 144 6.52 -16.55 11.06
N THR A 145 6.66 -15.52 10.26
CA THR A 145 6.01 -14.22 10.49
C THR A 145 4.50 -14.35 10.42
N ILE A 146 3.98 -15.05 9.40
CA ILE A 146 2.54 -15.28 9.24
C ILE A 146 1.99 -16.08 10.42
N LEU A 147 2.70 -17.11 10.89
CA LEU A 147 2.29 -17.92 12.02
C LEU A 147 2.09 -17.10 13.31
N VAL A 148 2.88 -16.04 13.48
CA VAL A 148 2.75 -15.12 14.64
C VAL A 148 1.63 -14.10 14.41
N LEU A 149 1.48 -13.58 13.19
CA LEU A 149 0.48 -12.56 12.88
C LEU A 149 -0.93 -13.13 12.77
N TYR A 150 -1.06 -14.35 12.26
CA TYR A 150 -2.36 -14.98 11.98
C TYR A 150 -3.30 -15.04 13.19
N PRO A 151 -2.89 -15.48 14.40
CA PRO A 151 -3.78 -15.49 15.55
C PRO A 151 -4.28 -14.10 15.94
N LEU A 152 -3.45 -13.09 15.80
CA LEU A 152 -3.82 -11.69 16.10
C LEU A 152 -4.84 -11.17 15.08
N ALA A 153 -4.59 -11.41 13.79
CA ALA A 153 -5.51 -11.06 12.72
C ALA A 153 -6.84 -11.80 12.87
N PHE A 154 -6.80 -13.11 13.19
CA PHE A 154 -8.00 -13.91 13.40
C PHE A 154 -8.90 -13.33 14.51
N VAL A 155 -8.32 -12.99 15.67
CA VAL A 155 -9.10 -12.42 16.79
C VAL A 155 -9.69 -11.06 16.37
N TRP A 156 -8.93 -10.26 15.65
CA TRP A 156 -9.39 -8.95 15.17
C TRP A 156 -10.55 -9.10 14.18
N ASP A 157 -10.44 -9.95 13.16
CA ASP A 157 -11.46 -10.11 12.12
C ASP A 157 -12.71 -10.81 12.68
N TRP A 158 -12.53 -11.82 13.53
CA TRP A 158 -13.65 -12.44 14.24
C TRP A 158 -14.45 -11.41 15.05
N TYR A 159 -13.77 -10.54 15.80
CA TYR A 159 -14.40 -9.49 16.59
C TYR A 159 -15.12 -8.48 15.70
N THR A 160 -14.44 -7.91 14.71
CA THR A 160 -14.97 -6.84 13.87
C THR A 160 -16.14 -7.30 12.99
N LEU A 161 -16.12 -8.52 12.50
CA LEU A 161 -17.26 -9.15 11.81
C LEU A 161 -18.44 -9.40 12.77
N THR A 162 -18.16 -9.88 13.98
CA THR A 162 -19.20 -10.17 14.98
C THR A 162 -19.93 -8.90 15.41
N VAL A 163 -19.22 -7.80 15.62
CA VAL A 163 -19.82 -6.51 16.00
C VAL A 163 -20.34 -5.69 14.81
N GLY A 164 -20.14 -6.17 13.57
CA GLY A 164 -20.68 -5.55 12.35
C GLY A 164 -19.94 -4.30 11.92
N VAL A 165 -18.63 -4.17 12.23
CA VAL A 165 -17.79 -3.05 11.75
C VAL A 165 -17.70 -3.07 10.24
N PHE A 166 -17.59 -4.25 9.63
CA PHE A 166 -17.66 -4.45 8.18
C PHE A 166 -18.34 -5.77 7.83
N ALA A 167 -18.72 -5.91 6.57
CA ALA A 167 -19.30 -7.13 6.01
C ALA A 167 -18.60 -7.45 4.70
N ILE A 168 -18.29 -8.73 4.48
CA ILE A 168 -17.67 -9.19 3.24
C ILE A 168 -18.77 -9.63 2.29
N GLN A 169 -18.88 -8.87 1.22
CA GLN A 169 -19.75 -9.20 0.10
C GLN A 169 -18.97 -10.00 -0.95
N LEU A 170 -19.58 -10.51 -1.99
CA LEU A 170 -18.91 -11.21 -3.10
C LEU A 170 -18.01 -12.38 -2.62
N ARG A 171 -18.40 -13.04 -1.51
CA ARG A 171 -17.74 -14.19 -0.90
C ARG A 171 -18.43 -15.50 -1.23
N THR A 172 -17.73 -16.61 -1.11
CA THR A 172 -18.27 -17.95 -1.40
C THR A 172 -19.38 -18.39 -0.43
N GLY A 173 -19.46 -17.77 0.74
CA GLY A 173 -20.40 -18.17 1.80
C GLY A 173 -19.89 -19.33 2.66
N VAL A 174 -18.66 -19.78 2.44
CA VAL A 174 -18.02 -20.81 3.29
C VAL A 174 -17.37 -20.14 4.50
N ASP A 175 -17.79 -20.56 5.69
CA ASP A 175 -17.21 -20.08 6.94
C ASP A 175 -16.35 -21.18 7.60
N LEU A 176 -15.21 -20.78 8.13
CA LEU A 176 -14.29 -21.61 8.92
C LEU A 176 -14.06 -20.93 10.27
N ALA A 177 -14.30 -21.66 11.36
CA ALA A 177 -14.16 -21.14 12.72
C ALA A 177 -14.91 -19.81 12.98
N GLY A 178 -16.05 -19.62 12.31
CA GLY A 178 -16.93 -18.46 12.48
C GLY A 178 -16.59 -17.23 11.67
N ILE A 179 -15.62 -17.30 10.77
CA ILE A 179 -15.30 -16.25 9.80
C ILE A 179 -15.19 -16.81 8.38
N PRO A 180 -15.38 -15.98 7.33
CA PRO A 180 -15.27 -16.42 5.94
C PRO A 180 -13.90 -16.99 5.60
N VAL A 181 -13.87 -18.03 4.77
CA VAL A 181 -12.62 -18.67 4.33
C VAL A 181 -11.72 -17.67 3.60
N GLU A 182 -12.28 -16.69 2.94
CA GLU A 182 -11.56 -15.62 2.26
C GLU A 182 -10.74 -14.77 3.24
N GLU A 183 -11.27 -14.52 4.46
CA GLU A 183 -10.51 -13.78 5.48
C GLU A 183 -9.31 -14.59 5.99
N HIS A 184 -9.45 -15.91 6.11
CA HIS A 184 -8.31 -16.76 6.44
C HIS A 184 -7.21 -16.68 5.37
N LEU A 185 -7.60 -16.61 4.08
CA LEU A 185 -6.65 -16.40 2.99
C LEU A 185 -6.03 -15.01 3.06
N PHE A 186 -6.82 -13.98 3.30
CA PHE A 186 -6.37 -12.59 3.44
C PHE A 186 -5.29 -12.45 4.52
N MET A 187 -5.50 -13.05 5.71
CA MET A 187 -4.53 -13.06 6.81
C MET A 187 -3.18 -13.70 6.43
N VAL A 188 -3.16 -14.56 5.43
CA VAL A 188 -1.94 -15.21 4.93
C VAL A 188 -1.37 -14.45 3.73
N VAL A 189 -2.20 -14.11 2.77
CA VAL A 189 -1.80 -13.53 1.48
C VAL A 189 -1.23 -12.14 1.64
N VAL A 190 -1.85 -11.28 2.44
CA VAL A 190 -1.39 -9.90 2.60
C VAL A 190 0.00 -9.83 3.21
N PRO A 191 0.29 -10.42 4.38
CA PRO A 191 1.65 -10.39 4.91
C PRO A 191 2.65 -11.15 4.03
N ALA A 192 2.23 -12.23 3.35
CA ALA A 192 3.10 -12.93 2.40
C ALA A 192 3.50 -12.03 1.22
N LEU A 193 2.55 -11.28 0.67
CA LEU A 193 2.81 -10.37 -0.45
C LEU A 193 3.73 -9.23 -0.04
N VAL A 194 3.48 -8.61 1.11
CA VAL A 194 4.32 -7.54 1.66
C VAL A 194 5.76 -8.03 1.87
N LEU A 195 5.92 -9.20 2.48
CA LEU A 195 7.24 -9.81 2.69
C LEU A 195 7.89 -10.20 1.36
N GLY A 196 7.12 -10.74 0.41
CA GLY A 196 7.62 -11.11 -0.92
C GLY A 196 8.16 -9.92 -1.69
N ILE A 197 7.45 -8.80 -1.67
CA ILE A 197 7.90 -7.54 -2.27
C ILE A 197 9.16 -7.04 -1.56
N HIS A 198 9.14 -7.00 -0.22
CA HIS A 198 10.27 -6.53 0.58
C HIS A 198 11.55 -7.33 0.30
N GLU A 199 11.48 -8.66 0.37
CA GLU A 199 12.63 -9.54 0.14
C GLU A 199 13.16 -9.41 -1.29
N THR A 200 12.26 -9.34 -2.29
CA THR A 200 12.65 -9.15 -3.69
C THR A 200 13.38 -7.82 -3.91
N LEU A 201 12.89 -6.73 -3.28
CA LEU A 201 13.55 -5.42 -3.38
C LEU A 201 14.87 -5.37 -2.61
N SER A 202 15.03 -6.19 -1.58
CA SER A 202 16.27 -6.29 -0.80
C SER A 202 17.38 -7.05 -1.52
N GLU A 203 17.04 -7.85 -2.54
CA GLU A 203 17.99 -8.61 -3.36
C GLU A 203 18.47 -7.84 -4.61
N LEU A 204 17.80 -6.73 -4.97
CA LEU A 204 18.19 -5.85 -6.07
C LEU A 204 19.28 -4.87 -5.65
#